data_d39351d0cdfc0d1bb9d601b1da68b0bf
#
_entry.id   d39351d0cdfc0d1bb9d601b1da68b0bf
#
_cell.length_a   1.000
_cell.length_b   1.000
_cell.length_c   1.000
_cell.angle_alpha   90.00
_cell.angle_beta   90.00
_cell.angle_gamma   90.00
#
_symmetry.space_group_name_H-M   'P 1'
#
loop_
_entity.id
_entity.type
_entity.pdbx_description
1 polymer ?
#
loop_
_entity_poly.entity_id
_entity_poly.type
_entity_poly.pdbx_seq_one_letter_code
_entity_poly.pdbx_strand_id
1 'polypeptide(L)' 'METRQVILQLRTAKGLSQEELAAKVYVTRQAVSRWETGETVPNTETLKLLSQLFDVSINTLLGSPPHPGLPVLRHAAG' A
#
# COMPACT_ATOMS: atom_id res chain seq x y z
N MET A 1 1.60 -10.64 3.63
CA MET A 1 0.33 -9.92 3.59
C MET A 1 0.14 -9.34 2.21
N GLU A 2 -1.06 -9.45 1.66
CA GLU A 2 -1.33 -8.98 0.31
C GLU A 2 -1.58 -7.49 0.28
N THR A 3 -1.41 -6.89 -0.90
CA THR A 3 -1.60 -5.45 -1.09
C THR A 3 -2.95 -4.97 -0.56
N ARG A 4 -4.02 -5.73 -0.85
CA ARG A 4 -5.37 -5.36 -0.39
C ARG A 4 -5.43 -5.26 1.13
N GLN A 5 -4.77 -6.16 1.82
CA GLN A 5 -4.76 -6.19 3.29
C GLN A 5 -3.93 -5.05 3.86
N VAL A 6 -2.79 -4.77 3.23
CA VAL A 6 -1.92 -3.70 3.69
C VAL A 6 -2.62 -2.36 3.56
N ILE A 7 -3.25 -2.10 2.41
CA ILE A 7 -3.95 -0.84 2.20
C ILE A 7 -5.08 -0.68 3.20
N LEU A 8 -5.87 -1.73 3.41
CA LEU A 8 -6.96 -1.69 4.37
C LEU A 8 -6.46 -1.40 5.78
N GLN A 9 -5.39 -2.07 6.20
CA GLN A 9 -4.84 -1.88 7.54
C GLN A 9 -4.30 -0.47 7.73
N LEU A 10 -3.55 0.03 6.75
CA LEU A 10 -2.95 1.35 6.88
C LEU A 10 -4.03 2.44 6.87
N ARG A 11 -5.05 2.25 6.03
CA ARG A 11 -6.15 3.21 5.97
C ARG A 11 -6.90 3.27 7.29
N THR A 12 -7.26 2.11 7.83
CA THR A 12 -8.02 2.07 9.08
C THR A 12 -7.17 2.52 10.27
N ALA A 13 -5.89 2.24 10.25
CA ALA A 13 -4.99 2.70 11.29
C ALA A 13 -4.90 4.22 11.34
N LYS A 14 -5.03 4.87 10.19
CA LYS A 14 -5.05 6.34 10.14
C LYS A 14 -6.45 6.91 10.35
N GLY A 15 -7.46 6.07 10.51
CA GLY A 15 -8.82 6.53 10.70
C GLY A 15 -9.46 7.14 9.47
N LEU A 16 -8.99 6.75 8.27
CA LEU A 16 -9.50 7.30 7.02
C LEU A 16 -10.60 6.40 6.46
N SER A 17 -11.65 7.03 5.91
CA SER A 17 -12.62 6.30 5.10
C SER A 17 -12.02 6.04 3.72
N GLN A 18 -12.68 5.17 2.96
CA GLN A 18 -12.26 4.92 1.58
C GLN A 18 -12.29 6.21 0.75
N GLU A 19 -13.33 7.02 0.98
CA GLU A 19 -13.47 8.28 0.26
C GLU A 19 -12.37 9.26 0.64
N GLU A 20 -12.01 9.32 1.90
CA GLU A 20 -10.94 10.19 2.36
C GLU A 20 -9.59 9.78 1.79
N LEU A 21 -9.33 8.48 1.78
CA LEU A 21 -8.08 7.99 1.18
C LEU A 21 -8.05 8.32 -0.31
N ALA A 22 -9.15 8.08 -1.00
CA ALA A 22 -9.25 8.36 -2.43
C ALA A 22 -8.91 9.82 -2.73
N ALA A 23 -9.45 10.73 -1.95
CA ALA A 23 -9.19 12.15 -2.15
C ALA A 23 -7.72 12.49 -1.93
N LYS A 24 -7.06 11.83 -0.99
CA LYS A 24 -5.66 12.13 -0.67
C LYS A 24 -4.69 11.64 -1.74
N VAL A 25 -5.08 10.64 -2.52
CA VAL A 25 -4.21 10.11 -3.58
C VAL A 25 -4.82 10.29 -4.96
N TYR A 26 -5.81 11.18 -5.06
CA TYR A 26 -6.37 11.66 -6.33
C TYR A 26 -6.98 10.56 -7.19
N VAL A 27 -7.72 9.65 -6.55
CA VAL A 27 -8.44 8.59 -7.24
C VAL A 27 -9.89 8.58 -6.76
N THR A 28 -10.71 7.70 -7.35
CA THR A 28 -12.10 7.56 -6.93
C THR A 28 -12.20 6.60 -5.74
N ARG A 29 -13.29 6.74 -4.98
CA ARG A 29 -13.57 5.80 -3.89
C ARG A 29 -13.67 4.37 -4.42
N GLN A 30 -14.20 4.21 -5.63
CA GLN A 30 -14.34 2.89 -6.24
C GLN A 30 -12.96 2.25 -6.48
N ALA A 31 -11.96 3.05 -6.83
CA ALA A 31 -10.61 2.54 -7.00
C ALA A 31 -10.08 1.97 -5.69
N VAL A 32 -10.26 2.72 -4.58
CA VAL A 32 -9.84 2.25 -3.27
C VAL A 32 -10.56 0.96 -2.90
N SER A 33 -11.86 0.91 -3.14
CA SER A 33 -12.65 -0.28 -2.85
C SER A 33 -12.11 -1.50 -3.60
N ARG A 34 -11.76 -1.34 -4.87
CA ARG A 34 -11.21 -2.43 -5.67
C ARG A 34 -9.86 -2.89 -5.19
N TRP A 35 -9.04 -1.96 -4.70
CA TRP A 35 -7.75 -2.34 -4.11
C TRP A 35 -7.98 -3.23 -2.88
N GLU A 36 -8.96 -2.88 -2.06
CA GLU A 36 -9.20 -3.58 -0.79
C GLU A 36 -9.92 -4.91 -0.98
N THR A 37 -10.59 -5.11 -2.11
CA THR A 37 -11.16 -6.41 -2.44
C THR A 37 -10.20 -7.30 -3.22
N GLY A 38 -9.07 -6.75 -3.64
CA GLY A 38 -8.10 -7.50 -4.42
C GLY A 38 -8.39 -7.52 -5.91
N GLU A 39 -9.38 -6.75 -6.34
CA GLU A 39 -9.79 -6.73 -7.74
C GLU A 39 -8.75 -6.06 -8.62
N THR A 40 -8.14 -4.98 -8.12
CA THR A 40 -7.08 -4.28 -8.81
C THR A 40 -6.01 -3.87 -7.82
N VAL A 41 -4.85 -3.46 -8.34
CA VAL A 41 -3.79 -2.90 -7.50
C VAL A 41 -3.50 -1.49 -7.97
N PRO A 42 -3.02 -0.62 -7.07
CA PRO A 42 -2.66 0.75 -7.48
C PRO A 42 -1.51 0.74 -8.48
N ASN A 43 -1.53 1.69 -9.41
CA ASN A 43 -0.41 1.83 -10.33
C ASN A 43 0.78 2.48 -9.61
N THR A 44 1.91 2.59 -10.32
CA THR A 44 3.16 3.06 -9.73
C THR A 44 3.02 4.47 -9.14
N GLU A 45 2.37 5.37 -9.86
CA GLU A 45 2.16 6.74 -9.38
C GLU A 45 1.38 6.75 -8.07
N THR A 46 0.30 5.98 -8.02
CA THR A 46 -0.53 5.91 -6.83
C THR A 46 0.22 5.24 -5.67
N LEU A 47 1.02 4.22 -5.97
CA LEU A 47 1.83 3.57 -4.95
C LEU A 47 2.82 4.55 -4.31
N LYS A 48 3.39 5.45 -5.10
CA LYS A 48 4.27 6.48 -4.56
C LYS A 48 3.54 7.39 -3.61
N LEU A 49 2.32 7.81 -3.98
CA LEU A 49 1.51 8.67 -3.13
C LEU A 49 1.12 7.96 -1.84
N LEU A 50 0.71 6.69 -1.94
CA LEU A 50 0.36 5.90 -0.77
C LEU A 50 1.56 5.72 0.15
N SER A 51 2.73 5.47 -0.43
CA SER A 51 3.96 5.31 0.32
C SER A 51 4.25 6.57 1.15
N GLN A 52 4.09 7.73 0.55
CA GLN A 52 4.31 9.00 1.23
C GLN A 52 3.25 9.26 2.30
N LEU A 53 2.00 8.99 1.97
CA LEU A 53 0.90 9.24 2.89
C LEU A 53 1.01 8.38 4.15
N PHE A 54 1.34 7.12 3.98
CA PHE A 54 1.40 6.18 5.09
C PHE A 54 2.80 6.04 5.68
N ASP A 55 3.79 6.70 5.07
CA ASP A 55 5.18 6.65 5.53
C ASP A 55 5.69 5.21 5.59
N VAL A 56 5.46 4.48 4.51
CA VAL A 56 5.93 3.10 4.36
C VAL A 56 6.56 2.97 2.99
N SER A 57 7.34 1.91 2.80
CA SER A 57 7.96 1.65 1.51
C SER A 57 6.93 1.10 0.53
N ILE A 58 7.21 1.25 -0.76
CA ILE A 58 6.38 0.65 -1.79
C ILE A 58 6.38 -0.87 -1.66
N ASN A 59 7.51 -1.45 -1.28
CA ASN A 59 7.60 -2.89 -1.04
C ASN A 59 6.61 -3.35 0.02
N THR A 60 6.44 -2.55 1.08
CA THR A 60 5.45 -2.85 2.11
C THR A 60 4.05 -2.86 1.52
N LEU A 61 3.74 -1.87 0.67
CA LEU A 61 2.43 -1.78 0.04
C LEU A 61 2.17 -2.97 -0.88
N LEU A 62 3.20 -3.46 -1.56
CA LEU A 62 3.06 -4.62 -2.44
C LEU A 62 2.89 -5.92 -1.68
N GLY A 63 3.04 -5.88 -0.36
CA GLY A 63 2.82 -7.05 0.46
C GLY A 63 3.89 -8.11 0.31
N SER A 64 5.08 -7.73 -0.14
CA SER A 64 6.16 -8.69 -0.31
C SER A 64 6.63 -9.16 1.06
N PRO A 65 6.49 -10.45 1.37
CA PRO A 65 7.01 -10.94 2.63
C PRO A 65 8.54 -11.01 2.58
N PRO A 66 9.17 -10.98 3.74
CA PRO A 66 10.60 -11.23 3.78
C PRO A 66 10.88 -12.62 3.25
N HIS A 67 11.95 -12.75 2.48
CA HIS A 67 12.34 -14.04 1.93
C HIS A 67 13.27 -14.74 2.90
N PRO A 68 12.85 -15.88 3.45
CA PRO A 68 13.74 -16.62 4.35
C PRO A 68 15.02 -16.99 3.59
N GLY A 69 16.14 -16.76 4.20
CA GLY A 69 17.40 -17.09 3.59
C GLY A 69 17.96 -16.04 2.68
N LEU A 70 17.22 -15.01 2.33
CA LEU A 70 17.77 -13.90 1.58
C LEU A 70 18.28 -12.84 2.53
N PRO A 71 19.51 -12.35 2.31
CA PRO A 71 19.97 -11.23 3.12
C PRO A 71 19.08 -10.05 2.84
N VAL A 72 18.83 -9.40 3.87
CA VAL A 72 18.06 -8.19 3.69
C VAL A 72 19.04 -7.12 3.34
N LEU A 73 19.51 -7.12 2.40
CA LEU A 73 20.33 -6.44 2.13
C LEU A 73 20.09 -5.20 1.62
N ARG A 74 20.23 -5.79 2.02
CA ARG A 74 19.87 -5.21 1.86
C ARG A 74 20.03 -4.41 2.07
N HIS A 75 20.68 -4.41 2.30
CA HIS A 75 20.65 -3.96 2.57
C HIS A 75 21.11 -3.55 2.51
N ALA A 76 21.62 -3.37 2.67
CA ALA A 76 21.88 -3.33 2.73
C ALA A 76 22.04 -2.92 2.34
N ALA A 77 22.56 -2.89 2.32
CA ALA A 77 22.48 -2.82 2.16
C ALA A 77 22.33 -2.56 1.92
N GLY A 78 22.58 -2.53 1.98
CA GLY A 78 22.26 -2.59 2.06
C GLY A 78 22.07 -2.51 1.97
#